data_6e28432149e8954d838d3162f341852c
#
_entry.id   6e28432149e8954d838d3162f341852c
#
_cell.length_a   1.000
_cell.length_b   1.000
_cell.length_c   1.000
_cell.angle_alpha   90.00
_cell.angle_beta   90.00
_cell.angle_gamma   90.00
#
_symmetry.space_group_name_H-M   'P 1'
#
loop_
_entity.id
_entity.type
_entity.pdbx_description
1 polymer ?
#
loop_
_entity_poly.entity_id
_entity_poly.type
_entity_poly.pdbx_seq_one_letter_code
_entity_poly.pdbx_strand_id
1 'polypeptide(L)'
;MYKIELKRRAQRALDRLPKDDFNIVVETVKGLASSPRPRGVEKIKSAGLWRIRQGDYRIVYSIDDGLKTVTILRIGHRREIYRSL
;
A
#
# COMPACT_ATOMS: atom_id res chain seq x y z
N MET A 1 14.88 -2.26 -9.23
CA MET A 1 13.99 -1.63 -8.24
C MET A 1 12.67 -1.26 -8.92
N TYR A 2 11.57 -1.42 -8.23
CA TYR A 2 10.26 -1.12 -8.78
C TYR A 2 9.93 0.37 -8.63
N LYS A 3 9.23 0.90 -9.62
CA LYS A 3 8.68 2.26 -9.54
C LYS A 3 7.45 2.24 -8.64
N ILE A 4 7.28 3.24 -7.79
CA ILE A 4 6.10 3.38 -6.93
C ILE A 4 5.19 4.46 -7.50
N GLU A 5 3.94 4.10 -7.73
CA GLU A 5 2.91 5.04 -8.14
C GLU A 5 1.80 5.03 -7.11
N LEU A 6 1.25 6.21 -6.80
CA LEU A 6 0.11 6.31 -5.90
C LEU A 6 -1.10 6.80 -6.68
N LYS A 7 -2.20 6.05 -6.56
CA LYS A 7 -3.48 6.52 -7.07
C LYS A 7 -3.92 7.72 -6.23
N ARG A 8 -4.71 8.60 -6.83
CA ARG A 8 -5.17 9.83 -6.18
C ARG A 8 -5.79 9.58 -4.80
N ARG A 9 -6.62 8.56 -4.70
CA ARG A 9 -7.27 8.21 -3.45
C ARG A 9 -6.27 7.82 -2.37
N ALA A 10 -5.26 7.05 -2.74
CA ALA A 10 -4.21 6.65 -1.81
C ALA A 10 -3.38 7.86 -1.37
N GLN A 11 -3.06 8.76 -2.29
CA GLN A 11 -2.32 9.97 -1.98
C GLN A 11 -3.09 10.86 -1.00
N ARG A 12 -4.38 11.02 -1.23
CA ARG A 12 -5.24 11.81 -0.34
C ARG A 12 -5.30 11.23 1.06
N ALA A 13 -5.43 9.90 1.15
CA ALA A 13 -5.47 9.24 2.44
C ALA A 13 -4.15 9.40 3.18
N LEU A 14 -3.03 9.26 2.47
CA LEU A 14 -1.71 9.44 3.03
C LEU A 14 -1.54 10.86 3.58
N ASP A 15 -1.96 11.86 2.80
CA ASP A 15 -1.80 13.27 3.17
C ASP A 15 -2.60 13.65 4.43
N ARG A 16 -3.62 12.89 4.77
CA ARG A 16 -4.46 13.13 5.95
C ARG A 16 -3.95 12.48 7.23
N LEU A 17 -2.93 11.63 7.12
CA LEU A 17 -2.42 10.93 8.29
C LEU A 17 -1.69 11.87 9.26
N PRO A 18 -1.81 11.63 10.57
CA PRO A 18 -0.94 12.31 11.52
C PRO A 18 0.53 12.09 11.16
N LYS A 19 1.37 13.05 11.51
CA LYS A 19 2.76 13.07 11.07
C LYS A 19 3.52 11.76 11.33
N ASP A 20 3.39 11.21 12.52
CA ASP A 20 4.11 9.97 12.86
C ASP A 20 3.62 8.79 12.02
N ASP A 21 2.30 8.69 11.84
CA ASP A 21 1.72 7.64 11.01
C ASP A 21 2.11 7.82 9.55
N PHE A 22 2.09 9.06 9.07
CA PHE A 22 2.53 9.39 7.72
C PHE A 22 3.95 8.89 7.46
N ASN A 23 4.88 9.19 8.37
CA ASN A 23 6.27 8.81 8.20
C ASN A 23 6.43 7.29 8.16
N ILE A 24 5.72 6.57 9.02
CA ILE A 24 5.79 5.10 9.07
C ILE A 24 5.22 4.49 7.79
N VAL A 25 4.07 4.98 7.35
CA VAL A 25 3.43 4.47 6.13
C VAL A 25 4.29 4.75 4.90
N VAL A 26 4.86 5.95 4.81
CA VAL A 26 5.77 6.31 3.71
C VAL A 26 6.96 5.37 3.65
N GLU A 27 7.58 5.07 4.79
CA GLU A 27 8.71 4.14 4.80
C GLU A 27 8.31 2.75 4.35
N THR A 28 7.13 2.30 4.74
CA THR A 28 6.60 1.00 4.31
C THR A 28 6.40 0.99 2.79
N VAL A 29 5.79 2.04 2.25
CA VAL A 29 5.56 2.16 0.80
C VAL A 29 6.89 2.20 0.04
N LYS A 30 7.86 2.96 0.52
CA LYS A 30 9.19 3.03 -0.12
C LYS A 30 9.86 1.66 -0.15
N GLY A 31 9.70 0.88 0.90
CA GLY A 31 10.27 -0.46 0.97
C GLY A 31 9.77 -1.40 -0.11
N LEU A 32 8.56 -1.16 -0.63
CA LEU A 32 7.99 -1.98 -1.69
C LEU A 32 8.74 -1.82 -3.01
N ALA A 33 9.50 -0.75 -3.20
CA ALA A 33 10.31 -0.56 -4.40
C ALA A 33 11.42 -1.61 -4.49
N SER A 34 12.01 -1.96 -3.36
CA SER A 34 13.08 -2.97 -3.30
C SER A 34 12.51 -4.38 -3.13
N SER A 35 11.39 -4.51 -2.43
CA SER A 35 10.78 -5.79 -2.09
C SER A 35 9.27 -5.68 -2.20
N PRO A 36 8.69 -5.90 -3.40
CA PRO A 36 7.24 -5.74 -3.60
C PRO A 36 6.40 -6.76 -2.84
N ARG A 37 6.99 -7.88 -2.48
CA ARG A 37 6.32 -8.93 -1.72
C ARG A 37 7.08 -9.22 -0.42
N PRO A 38 7.13 -8.24 0.51
CA PRO A 38 7.89 -8.42 1.74
C PRO A 38 7.24 -9.44 2.67
N ARG A 39 7.99 -9.84 3.69
CA ARG A 39 7.45 -10.76 4.69
C ARG A 39 6.19 -10.15 5.32
N GLY A 40 5.15 -10.98 5.47
CA GLY A 40 3.89 -10.55 6.06
C GLY A 40 2.89 -9.99 5.08
N VAL A 41 3.25 -9.86 3.80
CA VAL A 41 2.30 -9.44 2.79
C VAL A 41 1.26 -10.53 2.55
N GLU A 42 0.02 -10.13 2.31
CA GLU A 42 -1.07 -11.05 2.02
C GLU A 42 -1.64 -10.76 0.64
N LYS A 43 -1.93 -11.82 -0.11
CA LYS A 43 -2.56 -11.68 -1.42
C LYS A 43 -4.08 -11.66 -1.26
N ILE A 44 -4.73 -10.68 -1.88
CA ILE A 44 -6.19 -10.61 -1.95
C ILE A 44 -6.60 -11.33 -3.23
N LYS A 45 -6.90 -12.61 -3.11
CA LYS A 45 -7.08 -13.51 -4.26
C LYS A 45 -8.16 -13.06 -5.23
N SER A 46 -9.28 -12.60 -4.72
CA SER A 46 -10.41 -12.22 -5.57
C SER A 46 -10.15 -10.99 -6.43
N ALA A 47 -9.22 -10.13 -6.02
CA ALA A 47 -8.94 -8.87 -6.70
C ALA A 47 -7.58 -8.84 -7.40
N GLY A 48 -6.73 -9.86 -7.20
CA GLY A 48 -5.37 -9.85 -7.73
C GLY A 48 -4.48 -8.78 -7.11
N LEU A 49 -4.81 -8.37 -5.91
CA LEU A 49 -4.12 -7.30 -5.19
C LEU A 49 -3.33 -7.87 -4.02
N TRP A 50 -2.49 -7.02 -3.45
CA TRP A 50 -1.68 -7.35 -2.29
C TRP A 50 -2.00 -6.38 -1.16
N ARG A 51 -1.86 -6.83 0.06
CA ARG A 51 -2.12 -6.02 1.25
C ARG A 51 -0.98 -6.17 2.23
N ILE A 52 -0.49 -5.05 2.75
CA ILE A 52 0.50 -5.05 3.82
C ILE A 52 -0.02 -4.24 5.00
N ARG A 53 0.28 -4.71 6.20
CA ARG A 53 -0.11 -4.05 7.44
C ARG A 53 1.04 -3.20 7.96
N GLN A 54 0.68 -2.03 8.48
CA GLN A 54 1.61 -1.19 9.23
C GLN A 54 0.84 -0.58 10.40
N GLY A 55 1.00 -1.17 11.59
CA GLY A 55 0.18 -0.78 12.73
C GLY A 55 -1.30 -1.03 12.45
N ASP A 56 -2.14 -0.02 12.66
CA ASP A 56 -3.56 -0.10 12.37
C ASP A 56 -3.91 0.25 10.93
N TYR A 57 -2.91 0.54 10.12
CA TYR A 57 -3.12 0.90 8.73
C TYR A 57 -2.93 -0.29 7.80
N ARG A 58 -3.61 -0.22 6.67
CA ARG A 58 -3.50 -1.22 5.60
C ARG A 58 -3.16 -0.51 4.32
N ILE A 59 -2.26 -1.09 3.56
CA ILE A 59 -1.86 -0.57 2.26
C ILE A 59 -2.20 -1.65 1.24
N VAL A 60 -3.06 -1.30 0.27
CA VAL A 60 -3.47 -2.22 -0.79
C VAL A 60 -2.83 -1.77 -2.08
N TYR A 61 -2.19 -2.68 -2.78
CA TYR A 61 -1.44 -2.33 -3.98
C TYR A 61 -1.45 -3.46 -5.00
N SER A 62 -1.12 -3.11 -6.24
CA SER A 62 -0.92 -4.06 -7.32
C SER A 62 0.56 -4.06 -7.70
N ILE A 63 1.00 -5.17 -8.30
CA ILE A 63 2.36 -5.33 -8.77
C ILE A 63 2.32 -5.71 -10.24
N ASP A 64 3.05 -4.95 -11.06
CA ASP A 64 3.28 -5.30 -12.46
C ASP A 64 4.75 -5.63 -12.61
N ASP A 65 5.07 -6.91 -12.66
CA ASP A 65 6.46 -7.36 -12.75
C ASP A 65 7.08 -7.06 -14.11
N GLY A 66 6.26 -7.03 -15.15
CA GLY A 66 6.73 -6.70 -16.49
C GLY A 66 7.18 -5.25 -16.60
N LEU A 67 6.40 -4.35 -16.06
CA LEU A 67 6.71 -2.92 -16.05
C LEU A 67 7.51 -2.50 -14.82
N LYS A 68 7.76 -3.42 -13.92
CA LYS A 68 8.46 -3.13 -12.66
C LYS A 68 7.82 -1.96 -11.91
N THR A 69 6.50 -2.02 -11.74
CA THR A 69 5.72 -0.96 -11.13
C THR A 69 4.85 -1.51 -10.01
N VAL A 70 4.88 -0.83 -8.87
CA VAL A 70 3.97 -1.06 -7.74
C VAL A 70 3.03 0.13 -7.69
N THR A 71 1.72 -0.13 -7.77
CA THR A 71 0.71 0.91 -7.72
C THR A 71 -0.05 0.82 -6.41
N ILE A 72 0.05 1.87 -5.60
CA ILE A 72 -0.66 1.94 -4.33
C ILE A 72 -2.09 2.41 -4.60
N LEU A 73 -3.06 1.54 -4.32
CA LEU A 73 -4.47 1.81 -4.61
C LEU A 73 -5.21 2.37 -3.41
N ARG A 74 -4.90 1.87 -2.22
CA ARG A 74 -5.60 2.25 -1.01
C ARG A 74 -4.64 2.32 0.16
N ILE A 75 -4.82 3.33 0.99
CA ILE A 75 -4.19 3.45 2.29
C ILE A 75 -5.30 3.84 3.25
N GLY A 76 -5.44 3.13 4.34
CA GLY A 76 -6.48 3.47 5.30
C GLY A 76 -6.40 2.67 6.57
N HIS A 77 -7.19 3.12 7.53
CA HIS A 77 -7.34 2.40 8.78
C HIS A 77 -8.01 1.06 8.51
N ARG A 78 -7.64 0.03 9.27
CA ARG A 78 -8.15 -1.33 9.05
C ARG A 78 -9.66 -1.41 8.92
N ARG A 79 -10.41 -0.58 9.65
CA ARG A 79 -11.88 -0.58 9.61
C ARG A 79 -12.45 0.03 8.34
N GLU A 80 -11.77 1.03 7.80
CA GLU A 80 -12.24 1.75 6.62
C GLU A 80 -11.94 1.01 5.33
N ILE A 81 -10.75 0.43 5.25
CA ILE A 81 -10.27 -0.16 4.01
C ILE A 81 -11.07 -1.39 3.60
N TYR A 82 -11.59 -2.14 4.57
CA TYR A 82 -12.37 -3.34 4.28
C TYR A 82 -13.77 -3.03 3.75
N ARG A 83 -14.30 -1.85 4.01
CA ARG A 83 -15.62 -1.45 3.52
C ARG A 83 -15.63 -1.18 2.02
N SER A 84 -14.48 -0.91 1.43
CA SER A 84 -14.38 -0.47 0.04
C SER A 84 -13.81 -1.54 -0.88
N LEU A 85 -13.48 -2.67 -0.34
CA LEU A 85 -13.03 -3.82 -1.10
C LEU A 85 -14.17 -4.80 -1.23
#